data_b15f622a88f2708e707c3894381935ec
#
_entry.id   b15f622a88f2708e707c3894381935ec
#
_cell.length_a   1.000
_cell.length_b   1.000
_cell.length_c   1.000
_cell.angle_alpha   90.00
_cell.angle_beta   90.00
_cell.angle_gamma   90.00
#
_symmetry.space_group_name_H-M   'P 1'
#
loop_
_entity.id
_entity.type
_entity.pdbx_description
1 polymer ?
#
loop_
_entity_poly.entity_id
_entity_poly.type
_entity_poly.pdbx_seq_one_letter_code
_entity_poly.pdbx_strand_id
1 'polypeptide(L)'
;SAQTIKDSIVFSSTTEAFRRIEVKSEVMTTIKKVLVKAGTKIKKGQHIVELDDYKTNADLYKLNLLSQSEFDKYALFAPFGGMLLDGHKIAGELVMPGEKVYEIIDLSSLKIFGYINENEILDISLENKVEVTILDEKVNGTIDYISPISDPETKTFEIVVKVENKDLRYKDGLSSIISIVKGNVLAHKISPSILALGNSGELGVKVIGSDNTVQFKKINVIEDTSDYMLVSGLSQKEKIIIVGQQYVSAGEKVNYN
;
A
#
# COMPACT_ATOMS: atom_id res chain seq x y z
N SER A 1 23.50 -17.49 -17.40
CA SER A 1 24.33 -16.28 -17.18
C SER A 1 23.81 -15.54 -15.98
N ALA A 2 24.72 -15.04 -15.14
CA ALA A 2 24.41 -14.21 -13.98
C ALA A 2 24.04 -12.80 -14.43
N GLN A 3 23.04 -12.21 -13.82
CA GLN A 3 22.64 -10.81 -14.00
C GLN A 3 22.26 -10.20 -12.67
N THR A 4 22.51 -8.92 -12.48
CA THR A 4 22.05 -8.21 -11.30
C THR A 4 20.64 -7.71 -11.57
N ILE A 5 19.69 -8.10 -10.73
CA ILE A 5 18.30 -7.65 -10.79
C ILE A 5 17.88 -7.03 -9.46
N LYS A 6 16.80 -6.27 -9.50
CA LYS A 6 16.17 -5.75 -8.28
C LYS A 6 15.45 -6.90 -7.56
N ASP A 7 15.74 -7.09 -6.30
CA ASP A 7 14.96 -7.93 -5.41
C ASP A 7 13.84 -7.07 -4.82
N SER A 8 12.61 -7.47 -5.04
CA SER A 8 11.45 -6.66 -4.65
C SER A 8 10.34 -7.53 -4.09
N ILE A 9 9.67 -7.01 -3.08
CA ILE A 9 8.38 -7.56 -2.63
C ILE A 9 7.29 -6.93 -3.49
N VAL A 10 6.40 -7.77 -4.04
CA VAL A 10 5.30 -7.33 -4.89
C VAL A 10 3.98 -7.84 -4.33
N PHE A 11 3.01 -6.95 -4.19
CA PHE A 11 1.66 -7.30 -3.75
C PHE A 11 0.62 -6.38 -4.39
N SER A 12 -0.62 -6.87 -4.45
CA SER A 12 -1.78 -6.13 -4.96
C SER A 12 -2.57 -5.51 -3.81
N SER A 13 -3.11 -4.33 -4.05
CA SER A 13 -3.95 -3.60 -3.10
C SER A 13 -4.88 -2.62 -3.83
N THR A 14 -5.53 -1.75 -3.09
CA THR A 14 -6.35 -0.67 -3.61
C THR A 14 -5.90 0.68 -3.07
N THR A 15 -6.10 1.72 -3.86
CA THR A 15 -5.85 3.10 -3.42
C THR A 15 -6.93 3.54 -2.45
N GLU A 16 -6.54 4.25 -1.40
CA GLU A 16 -7.45 4.91 -0.48
C GLU A 16 -7.12 6.41 -0.40
N ALA A 17 -8.14 7.20 -0.16
CA ALA A 17 -7.96 8.63 0.06
C ALA A 17 -7.05 8.91 1.25
N PHE A 18 -6.23 9.96 1.15
CA PHE A 18 -5.35 10.36 2.26
C PHE A 18 -6.12 10.63 3.55
N ARG A 19 -7.29 11.29 3.42
CA ARG A 19 -8.22 11.54 4.53
C ARG A 19 -9.66 11.43 4.05
N ARG A 20 -10.49 10.87 4.90
CA ARG A 20 -11.94 10.82 4.74
C ARG A 20 -12.58 11.12 6.09
N ILE A 21 -13.57 12.00 6.12
CA ILE A 21 -14.31 12.30 7.33
C ILE A 21 -15.79 12.50 7.02
N GLU A 22 -16.62 11.92 7.88
CA GLU A 22 -18.04 12.24 7.98
C GLU A 22 -18.21 13.41 8.94
N VAL A 23 -18.78 14.51 8.48
CA VAL A 23 -19.17 15.62 9.35
C VAL A 23 -20.59 15.37 9.84
N LYS A 24 -20.75 15.29 11.14
CA LYS A 24 -21.99 14.94 11.83
C LYS A 24 -22.54 16.15 12.56
N SER A 25 -23.87 16.22 12.69
CA SER A 25 -24.50 17.22 13.54
C SER A 25 -24.22 16.90 15.01
N GLU A 26 -23.92 17.92 15.82
CA GLU A 26 -23.81 17.81 17.29
C GLU A 26 -25.09 18.19 17.98
N VAL A 27 -26.04 18.80 17.27
CA VAL A 27 -27.29 19.32 17.80
C VAL A 27 -28.49 18.83 16.97
N MET A 28 -29.65 18.79 17.61
CA MET A 28 -30.91 18.59 16.87
C MET A 28 -31.34 19.94 16.29
N THR A 29 -31.39 20.01 14.94
CA THR A 29 -31.74 21.23 14.22
C THR A 29 -32.20 20.91 12.80
N THR A 30 -32.73 21.90 12.08
CA THR A 30 -33.12 21.75 10.69
C THR A 30 -32.05 22.35 9.78
N ILE A 31 -31.80 21.69 8.64
CA ILE A 31 -30.94 22.24 7.60
C ILE A 31 -31.69 23.37 6.89
N LYS A 32 -31.16 24.57 7.00
CA LYS A 32 -31.72 25.75 6.35
C LYS A 32 -31.31 25.81 4.89
N LYS A 33 -30.02 25.60 4.62
CA LYS A 33 -29.47 25.70 3.26
C LYS A 33 -28.21 24.86 3.11
N VAL A 34 -28.11 24.13 2.01
CA VAL A 34 -26.88 23.52 1.56
C VAL A 34 -26.18 24.53 0.62
N LEU A 35 -24.98 24.97 1.01
CA LEU A 35 -24.24 26.06 0.35
C LEU A 35 -23.32 25.55 -0.76
N VAL A 36 -22.92 24.27 -0.71
CA VAL A 36 -21.97 23.66 -1.62
C VAL A 36 -22.54 22.36 -2.17
N LYS A 37 -22.44 22.17 -3.49
CA LYS A 37 -22.90 20.95 -4.16
C LYS A 37 -21.88 19.82 -4.01
N ALA A 38 -22.37 18.59 -4.00
CA ALA A 38 -21.53 17.38 -4.08
C ALA A 38 -20.63 17.43 -5.34
N GLY A 39 -19.44 16.84 -5.23
CA GLY A 39 -18.41 16.88 -6.29
C GLY A 39 -17.62 18.19 -6.35
N THR A 40 -17.94 19.19 -5.51
CA THR A 40 -17.22 20.47 -5.50
C THR A 40 -15.94 20.37 -4.67
N LYS A 41 -14.85 20.96 -5.17
CA LYS A 41 -13.61 21.16 -4.40
C LYS A 41 -13.83 22.26 -3.38
N ILE A 42 -13.51 21.97 -2.11
CA ILE A 42 -13.68 22.85 -0.95
C ILE A 42 -12.36 23.16 -0.29
N LYS A 43 -12.31 24.28 0.44
CA LYS A 43 -11.15 24.70 1.25
C LYS A 43 -11.42 24.45 2.72
N LYS A 44 -10.35 24.27 3.51
CA LYS A 44 -10.44 24.26 4.97
C LYS A 44 -11.15 25.52 5.47
N GLY A 45 -12.09 25.35 6.41
CA GLY A 45 -12.88 26.45 6.98
C GLY A 45 -13.99 26.96 6.08
N GLN A 46 -14.24 26.34 4.91
CA GLN A 46 -15.37 26.73 4.05
C GLN A 46 -16.69 26.29 4.69
N HIS A 47 -17.68 27.18 4.75
CA HIS A 47 -19.03 26.89 5.23
C HIS A 47 -19.78 26.05 4.20
N ILE A 48 -20.25 24.89 4.61
CA ILE A 48 -20.84 23.88 3.72
C ILE A 48 -22.37 23.85 3.87
N VAL A 49 -22.85 23.88 5.12
CA VAL A 49 -24.27 23.79 5.44
C VAL A 49 -24.64 24.88 6.46
N GLU A 50 -25.69 25.63 6.19
CA GLU A 50 -26.32 26.58 7.12
C GLU A 50 -27.46 25.87 7.87
N LEU A 51 -27.38 25.85 9.18
CA LEU A 51 -28.42 25.34 10.07
C LEU A 51 -29.39 26.45 10.44
N ASP A 52 -30.62 26.14 10.81
CA ASP A 52 -31.64 27.16 11.09
C ASP A 52 -31.23 28.13 12.19
N ASP A 53 -30.61 27.63 13.25
CA ASP A 53 -30.18 28.45 14.41
C ASP A 53 -28.82 29.14 14.18
N TYR A 54 -28.17 28.97 12.99
CA TYR A 54 -26.85 29.51 12.74
C TYR A 54 -26.75 31.03 12.90
N LYS A 55 -27.69 31.78 12.35
CA LYS A 55 -27.69 33.26 12.43
C LYS A 55 -27.82 33.77 13.87
N THR A 56 -28.76 33.21 14.60
CA THR A 56 -28.98 33.58 15.99
C THR A 56 -27.75 33.32 16.85
N ASN A 57 -27.14 32.12 16.68
CA ASN A 57 -25.94 31.75 17.40
C ASN A 57 -24.70 32.54 16.97
N ALA A 58 -24.59 32.92 15.67
CA ALA A 58 -23.53 33.82 15.21
C ALA A 58 -23.61 35.22 15.81
N ASP A 59 -24.82 35.76 16.00
CA ASP A 59 -25.01 37.06 16.66
C ASP A 59 -24.72 36.97 18.15
N LEU A 60 -25.12 35.90 18.84
CA LEU A 60 -24.76 35.64 20.23
C LEU A 60 -23.25 35.49 20.42
N TYR A 61 -22.57 34.80 19.51
CA TYR A 61 -21.12 34.68 19.50
C TYR A 61 -20.42 36.03 19.35
N LYS A 62 -20.85 36.86 18.39
CA LYS A 62 -20.31 38.22 18.20
C LYS A 62 -20.48 39.11 19.41
N LEU A 63 -21.55 38.92 20.19
CA LEU A 63 -21.81 39.62 21.45
C LEU A 63 -21.07 39.01 22.64
N ASN A 64 -20.20 38.01 22.43
CA ASN A 64 -19.53 37.24 23.49
C ASN A 64 -20.48 36.56 24.50
N LEU A 65 -21.71 36.25 24.06
CA LEU A 65 -22.71 35.53 24.85
C LEU A 65 -22.69 34.01 24.60
N LEU A 66 -21.89 33.57 23.62
CA LEU A 66 -21.68 32.17 23.24
C LEU A 66 -20.18 31.92 23.07
N SER A 67 -19.67 30.82 23.57
CA SER A 67 -18.28 30.42 23.35
C SER A 67 -18.06 29.93 21.92
N GLN A 68 -16.80 29.92 21.45
CA GLN A 68 -16.44 29.35 20.13
C GLN A 68 -16.88 27.88 20.00
N SER A 69 -16.66 27.08 21.04
CA SER A 69 -17.03 25.67 21.03
C SER A 69 -18.53 25.41 20.97
N GLU A 70 -19.32 26.30 21.53
CA GLU A 70 -20.80 26.26 21.44
C GLU A 70 -21.28 26.71 20.07
N PHE A 71 -20.69 27.78 19.52
CA PHE A 71 -21.01 28.26 18.17
C PHE A 71 -20.66 27.22 17.10
N ASP A 72 -19.52 26.52 17.22
CA ASP A 72 -19.06 25.51 16.26
C ASP A 72 -20.04 24.35 16.08
N LYS A 73 -20.90 24.08 17.06
CA LYS A 73 -21.97 23.07 16.96
C LYS A 73 -23.06 23.43 15.95
N TYR A 74 -23.24 24.71 15.66
CA TYR A 74 -24.23 25.21 14.70
C TYR A 74 -23.62 25.61 13.36
N ALA A 75 -22.29 25.54 13.24
CA ALA A 75 -21.54 25.97 12.07
C ALA A 75 -20.81 24.77 11.46
N LEU A 76 -21.36 24.22 10.39
CA LEU A 76 -20.77 23.06 9.72
C LEU A 76 -19.77 23.51 8.65
N PHE A 77 -18.50 23.63 9.09
CA PHE A 77 -17.37 24.02 8.25
C PHE A 77 -16.50 22.84 7.89
N ALA A 78 -15.85 22.92 6.71
CA ALA A 78 -14.90 21.91 6.25
C ALA A 78 -13.66 21.86 7.17
N PRO A 79 -13.34 20.74 7.83
CA PRO A 79 -12.18 20.62 8.71
C PRO A 79 -10.85 20.61 7.96
N PHE A 80 -10.86 20.26 6.68
CA PHE A 80 -9.73 20.32 5.76
C PHE A 80 -10.19 20.57 4.32
N GLY A 81 -9.25 20.89 3.43
CA GLY A 81 -9.54 21.05 2.00
C GLY A 81 -9.65 19.69 1.30
N GLY A 82 -10.61 19.53 0.40
CA GLY A 82 -10.83 18.29 -0.30
C GLY A 82 -12.00 18.39 -1.29
N MET A 83 -12.67 17.29 -1.51
CA MET A 83 -13.88 17.20 -2.34
C MET A 83 -15.06 16.82 -1.45
N LEU A 84 -16.15 17.54 -1.60
CA LEU A 84 -17.40 17.22 -0.94
C LEU A 84 -18.04 16.01 -1.63
N LEU A 85 -18.25 14.93 -0.89
CA LEU A 85 -19.09 13.83 -1.34
C LEU A 85 -20.55 14.12 -1.05
N ASP A 86 -21.44 13.38 -1.71
CA ASP A 86 -22.87 13.54 -1.52
C ASP A 86 -23.25 13.26 -0.05
N GLY A 87 -23.84 14.24 0.60
CA GLY A 87 -24.34 14.13 1.97
C GLY A 87 -25.80 13.66 2.07
N HIS A 88 -26.50 13.56 0.94
CA HIS A 88 -27.93 13.21 0.83
C HIS A 88 -28.89 14.14 1.63
N LYS A 89 -28.37 15.18 2.28
CA LYS A 89 -29.16 16.11 3.08
C LYS A 89 -29.64 17.29 2.26
N ILE A 90 -30.91 17.70 2.49
CA ILE A 90 -31.55 18.81 1.79
C ILE A 90 -32.07 19.86 2.77
N ALA A 91 -32.30 21.06 2.28
CA ALA A 91 -32.93 22.12 3.07
C ALA A 91 -34.33 21.70 3.54
N GLY A 92 -34.66 21.99 4.80
CA GLY A 92 -35.89 21.60 5.46
C GLY A 92 -35.82 20.25 6.19
N GLU A 93 -34.71 19.49 6.07
CA GLU A 93 -34.53 18.22 6.74
C GLU A 93 -34.06 18.41 8.18
N LEU A 94 -34.67 17.68 9.12
CA LEU A 94 -34.27 17.62 10.52
C LEU A 94 -33.04 16.69 10.64
N VAL A 95 -32.05 17.12 11.38
CA VAL A 95 -30.86 16.31 11.72
C VAL A 95 -30.73 16.16 13.22
N MET A 96 -30.30 14.96 13.64
CA MET A 96 -30.13 14.60 15.05
C MET A 96 -28.64 14.61 15.43
N PRO A 97 -28.31 14.76 16.72
CA PRO A 97 -26.95 14.61 17.19
C PRO A 97 -26.34 13.26 16.76
N GLY A 98 -25.14 13.29 16.19
CA GLY A 98 -24.43 12.11 15.67
C GLY A 98 -24.81 11.72 14.23
N GLU A 99 -25.83 12.35 13.65
CA GLU A 99 -26.26 12.07 12.27
C GLU A 99 -25.30 12.71 11.25
N LYS A 100 -24.91 11.95 10.23
CA LYS A 100 -24.06 12.41 9.13
C LYS A 100 -24.80 13.46 8.30
N VAL A 101 -24.16 14.61 8.13
CA VAL A 101 -24.68 15.70 7.28
C VAL A 101 -24.00 15.71 5.92
N TYR A 102 -22.68 15.56 5.89
CA TYR A 102 -21.91 15.45 4.66
C TYR A 102 -20.59 14.72 4.91
N GLU A 103 -19.90 14.40 3.83
CA GLU A 103 -18.61 13.71 3.85
C GLU A 103 -17.60 14.47 2.99
N ILE A 104 -16.36 14.53 3.46
CA ILE A 104 -15.25 15.15 2.75
C ILE A 104 -14.15 14.12 2.55
N ILE A 105 -13.59 14.11 1.34
CA ILE A 105 -12.47 13.27 0.97
C ILE A 105 -11.30 14.12 0.47
N ASP A 106 -10.10 13.82 0.94
CA ASP A 106 -8.87 14.44 0.47
C ASP A 106 -8.12 13.46 -0.43
N LEU A 107 -8.10 13.74 -1.72
CA LEU A 107 -7.42 12.95 -2.74
C LEU A 107 -6.09 13.56 -3.17
N SER A 108 -5.56 14.58 -2.48
CA SER A 108 -4.29 15.22 -2.84
C SER A 108 -3.07 14.28 -2.79
N SER A 109 -3.16 13.26 -2.00
CA SER A 109 -2.36 12.05 -2.03
C SER A 109 -3.24 10.84 -1.76
N LEU A 110 -2.70 9.65 -1.99
CA LEU A 110 -3.37 8.38 -1.76
C LEU A 110 -2.56 7.56 -0.77
N LYS A 111 -3.25 6.75 0.01
CA LYS A 111 -2.68 5.69 0.84
C LYS A 111 -2.95 4.35 0.16
N ILE A 112 -2.00 3.45 0.28
CA ILE A 112 -2.13 2.09 -0.20
C ILE A 112 -1.60 1.19 0.90
N PHE A 113 -2.46 0.34 1.43
CA PHE A 113 -2.12 -0.58 2.51
C PHE A 113 -1.51 -1.85 1.94
N GLY A 114 -0.48 -2.35 2.60
CA GLY A 114 0.16 -3.61 2.29
C GLY A 114 0.42 -4.42 3.54
N TYR A 115 0.61 -5.73 3.36
CA TYR A 115 0.86 -6.66 4.44
C TYR A 115 2.08 -7.49 4.11
N ILE A 116 3.13 -7.36 4.93
CA ILE A 116 4.43 -8.01 4.75
C ILE A 116 4.59 -9.11 5.80
N ASN A 117 5.02 -10.29 5.38
CA ASN A 117 5.23 -11.39 6.30
C ASN A 117 6.47 -11.20 7.20
N GLU A 118 6.55 -11.96 8.29
CA GLU A 118 7.63 -11.85 9.30
C GLU A 118 9.03 -12.14 8.75
N ASN A 119 9.15 -12.93 7.67
CA ASN A 119 10.44 -13.26 7.09
C ASN A 119 11.02 -12.13 6.23
N GLU A 120 10.19 -11.23 5.75
CA GLU A 120 10.57 -10.16 4.82
C GLU A 120 10.58 -8.77 5.47
N ILE A 121 9.88 -8.60 6.62
CA ILE A 121 9.74 -7.27 7.24
C ILE A 121 11.06 -6.67 7.68
N LEU A 122 12.04 -7.50 8.06
CA LEU A 122 13.36 -7.04 8.49
C LEU A 122 14.19 -6.43 7.36
N ASP A 123 13.85 -6.73 6.12
CA ASP A 123 14.48 -6.19 4.92
C ASP A 123 13.83 -4.88 4.44
N ILE A 124 12.79 -4.40 5.14
CA ILE A 124 11.99 -3.23 4.77
C ILE A 124 12.22 -2.09 5.74
N SER A 125 12.43 -0.90 5.18
CA SER A 125 12.58 0.36 5.90
C SER A 125 11.83 1.49 5.19
N LEU A 126 11.64 2.63 5.84
CA LEU A 126 11.01 3.80 5.25
C LEU A 126 11.77 4.36 4.03
N GLU A 127 13.05 4.01 3.88
CA GLU A 127 13.91 4.51 2.80
C GLU A 127 13.87 3.64 1.53
N ASN A 128 13.21 2.48 1.58
CA ASN A 128 13.09 1.62 0.41
C ASN A 128 12.37 2.32 -0.73
N LYS A 129 12.89 2.13 -1.94
CA LYS A 129 12.22 2.63 -3.15
C LYS A 129 10.96 1.84 -3.42
N VAL A 130 9.88 2.56 -3.66
CA VAL A 130 8.57 1.97 -3.96
C VAL A 130 8.11 2.44 -5.34
N GLU A 131 7.79 1.50 -6.20
CA GLU A 131 7.08 1.72 -7.45
C GLU A 131 5.64 1.22 -7.25
N VAL A 132 4.67 2.04 -7.61
CA VAL A 132 3.26 1.69 -7.57
C VAL A 132 2.71 1.74 -8.99
N THR A 133 2.04 0.69 -9.41
CA THR A 133 1.31 0.66 -10.68
C THR A 133 -0.17 0.84 -10.40
N ILE A 134 -0.77 1.91 -10.91
CA ILE A 134 -2.20 2.22 -10.81
C ILE A 134 -2.76 2.29 -12.23
N LEU A 135 -3.74 1.45 -12.58
CA LEU A 135 -4.33 1.41 -13.92
C LEU A 135 -3.26 1.37 -15.05
N ASP A 136 -2.26 0.47 -14.90
CA ASP A 136 -1.15 0.29 -15.83
C ASP A 136 -0.12 1.43 -15.89
N GLU A 137 -0.26 2.46 -15.07
CA GLU A 137 0.68 3.56 -14.97
C GLU A 137 1.58 3.43 -13.74
N LYS A 138 2.88 3.58 -13.97
CA LYS A 138 3.89 3.53 -12.91
C LYS A 138 4.10 4.90 -12.29
N VAL A 139 3.95 4.96 -10.99
CA VAL A 139 4.19 6.16 -10.17
C VAL A 139 5.12 5.82 -9.00
N ASN A 140 5.84 6.81 -8.51
CA ASN A 140 6.67 6.63 -7.33
C ASN A 140 5.81 6.73 -6.07
N GLY A 141 6.01 5.79 -5.15
CA GLY A 141 5.48 5.82 -3.80
C GLY A 141 6.57 6.04 -2.76
N THR A 142 6.17 6.33 -1.55
CA THR A 142 7.03 6.36 -0.35
C THR A 142 6.36 5.55 0.75
N ILE A 143 7.14 4.79 1.52
CA ILE A 143 6.62 4.12 2.71
C ILE A 143 6.42 5.19 3.79
N ASP A 144 5.17 5.42 4.18
CA ASP A 144 4.77 6.42 5.17
C ASP A 144 4.73 5.83 6.58
N TYR A 145 4.42 4.52 6.68
CA TYR A 145 4.31 3.81 7.96
C TYR A 145 4.63 2.33 7.80
N ILE A 146 5.25 1.76 8.82
CA ILE A 146 5.46 0.33 9.03
C ILE A 146 4.97 0.00 10.43
N SER A 147 4.03 -0.93 10.56
CA SER A 147 3.51 -1.36 11.85
C SER A 147 4.61 -2.03 12.69
N PRO A 148 4.79 -1.64 13.96
CA PRO A 148 5.68 -2.33 14.88
C PRO A 148 5.09 -3.64 15.43
N ILE A 149 3.84 -3.92 15.14
CA ILE A 149 3.09 -5.07 15.67
C ILE A 149 2.53 -5.87 14.49
N SER A 150 2.74 -7.19 14.51
CA SER A 150 2.13 -8.10 13.53
C SER A 150 0.67 -8.39 13.89
N ASP A 151 -0.13 -8.64 12.87
CA ASP A 151 -1.43 -9.27 13.06
C ASP A 151 -1.23 -10.70 13.61
N PRO A 152 -1.90 -11.08 14.71
CA PRO A 152 -1.67 -12.37 15.37
C PRO A 152 -2.18 -13.57 14.56
N GLU A 153 -3.15 -13.38 13.66
CA GLU A 153 -3.73 -14.44 12.86
C GLU A 153 -2.94 -14.67 11.56
N THR A 154 -2.65 -13.59 10.84
CA THR A 154 -1.99 -13.67 9.53
C THR A 154 -0.46 -13.66 9.62
N LYS A 155 0.12 -13.26 10.77
CA LYS A 155 1.57 -13.07 10.97
C LYS A 155 2.19 -12.08 9.99
N THR A 156 1.41 -11.08 9.61
CA THR A 156 1.85 -10.00 8.71
C THR A 156 1.95 -8.66 9.43
N PHE A 157 2.80 -7.79 8.92
CA PHE A 157 2.95 -6.41 9.38
C PHE A 157 2.31 -5.48 8.35
N GLU A 158 1.46 -4.58 8.82
CA GLU A 158 0.88 -3.56 7.97
C GLU A 158 1.93 -2.52 7.57
N ILE A 159 1.93 -2.15 6.32
CA ILE A 159 2.66 -0.99 5.80
C ILE A 159 1.69 -0.06 5.08
N VAL A 160 2.01 1.23 5.09
CA VAL A 160 1.26 2.24 4.35
C VAL A 160 2.20 2.91 3.36
N VAL A 161 1.86 2.79 2.08
CA VAL A 161 2.55 3.48 0.99
C VAL A 161 1.74 4.72 0.62
N LYS A 162 2.41 5.87 0.57
CA LYS A 162 1.85 7.14 0.14
C LYS A 162 2.24 7.41 -1.31
N VAL A 163 1.27 7.84 -2.12
CA VAL A 163 1.45 8.29 -3.50
C VAL A 163 0.91 9.71 -3.63
N GLU A 164 1.73 10.63 -4.17
CA GLU A 164 1.28 11.99 -4.46
C GLU A 164 0.30 12.01 -5.65
N ASN A 165 -0.80 12.75 -5.50
CA ASN A 165 -1.89 12.82 -6.50
C ASN A 165 -2.30 14.29 -6.73
N LYS A 166 -1.34 15.15 -7.04
CA LYS A 166 -1.53 16.61 -7.13
C LYS A 166 -2.63 17.03 -8.13
N ASP A 167 -2.75 16.29 -9.22
CA ASP A 167 -3.73 16.58 -10.28
C ASP A 167 -5.09 15.93 -10.02
N LEU A 168 -5.26 15.23 -8.88
CA LEU A 168 -6.47 14.49 -8.50
C LEU A 168 -6.90 13.47 -9.55
N ARG A 169 -5.94 12.95 -10.31
CA ARG A 169 -6.14 12.02 -11.42
C ARG A 169 -6.64 10.66 -10.93
N TYR A 170 -5.98 10.13 -9.91
CA TYR A 170 -6.35 8.86 -9.31
C TYR A 170 -7.46 9.06 -8.28
N LYS A 171 -8.35 8.09 -8.22
CA LYS A 171 -9.50 8.08 -7.31
C LYS A 171 -9.27 7.07 -6.18
N ASP A 172 -10.09 7.14 -5.19
CA ASP A 172 -10.23 6.15 -4.15
C ASP A 172 -10.80 4.85 -4.72
N GLY A 173 -10.28 3.68 -4.28
CA GLY A 173 -10.76 2.37 -4.68
C GLY A 173 -10.20 1.82 -6.00
N LEU A 174 -9.15 2.42 -6.59
CA LEU A 174 -8.50 1.88 -7.78
C LEU A 174 -7.57 0.72 -7.41
N SER A 175 -7.56 -0.32 -8.24
CA SER A 175 -6.59 -1.42 -8.11
C SER A 175 -5.17 -0.92 -8.33
N SER A 176 -4.26 -1.41 -7.52
CA SER A 176 -2.85 -1.05 -7.57
C SER A 176 -1.94 -2.24 -7.31
N ILE A 177 -0.74 -2.21 -7.87
CA ILE A 177 0.34 -3.17 -7.60
C ILE A 177 1.50 -2.37 -7.02
N ILE A 178 1.98 -2.80 -5.86
CA ILE A 178 3.11 -2.18 -5.16
C ILE A 178 4.33 -3.06 -5.33
N SER A 179 5.46 -2.45 -5.68
CA SER A 179 6.76 -3.10 -5.73
C SER A 179 7.74 -2.34 -4.82
N ILE A 180 8.15 -2.97 -3.72
CA ILE A 180 9.13 -2.42 -2.77
C ILE A 180 10.47 -3.05 -3.05
N VAL A 181 11.46 -2.25 -3.43
CA VAL A 181 12.81 -2.72 -3.74
C VAL A 181 13.59 -2.93 -2.44
N LYS A 182 13.92 -4.17 -2.11
CA LYS A 182 14.78 -4.54 -0.97
C LYS A 182 16.26 -4.25 -1.26
N GLY A 183 16.68 -4.47 -2.51
CA GLY A 183 18.07 -4.31 -2.93
C GLY A 183 18.33 -4.84 -4.32
N ASN A 184 19.60 -5.07 -4.62
CA ASN A 184 20.03 -5.76 -5.83
C ASN A 184 20.53 -7.14 -5.48
N VAL A 185 20.13 -8.14 -6.25
CA VAL A 185 20.54 -9.53 -6.06
C VAL A 185 21.12 -10.09 -7.35
N LEU A 186 22.15 -10.95 -7.21
CA LEU A 186 22.69 -11.67 -8.34
C LEU A 186 21.75 -12.82 -8.67
N ALA A 187 21.11 -12.75 -9.81
CA ALA A 187 20.17 -13.77 -10.31
C ALA A 187 20.76 -14.55 -11.46
N HIS A 188 20.36 -15.82 -11.53
CA HIS A 188 20.71 -16.75 -12.60
C HIS A 188 19.43 -17.22 -13.27
N LYS A 189 19.43 -17.13 -14.61
CA LYS A 189 18.36 -17.73 -15.41
C LYS A 189 18.65 -19.23 -15.57
N ILE A 190 17.75 -20.07 -15.06
CA ILE A 190 17.86 -21.53 -15.11
C ILE A 190 16.57 -22.16 -15.68
N SER A 191 16.68 -23.39 -16.17
CA SER A 191 15.51 -24.18 -16.54
C SER A 191 14.90 -24.82 -15.30
N PRO A 192 13.56 -24.87 -15.13
CA PRO A 192 12.91 -25.60 -14.04
C PRO A 192 13.33 -27.08 -13.96
N SER A 193 13.74 -27.69 -15.09
CA SER A 193 14.12 -29.09 -15.16
C SER A 193 15.40 -29.47 -14.39
N ILE A 194 16.21 -28.47 -13.96
CA ILE A 194 17.45 -28.73 -13.21
C ILE A 194 17.29 -28.56 -11.72
N LEU A 195 16.10 -28.26 -11.26
CA LEU A 195 15.79 -28.14 -9.84
C LEU A 195 15.96 -29.48 -9.13
N ALA A 196 16.45 -29.40 -7.90
CA ALA A 196 16.57 -30.53 -6.99
C ALA A 196 16.01 -30.16 -5.62
N LEU A 197 15.51 -31.15 -4.89
CA LEU A 197 15.11 -30.99 -3.49
C LEU A 197 16.25 -31.45 -2.60
N GLY A 198 16.57 -30.65 -1.61
CA GLY A 198 17.49 -31.01 -0.55
C GLY A 198 16.86 -32.00 0.45
N ASN A 199 17.65 -32.46 1.39
CA ASN A 199 17.23 -33.49 2.36
C ASN A 199 16.12 -32.98 3.33
N SER A 200 16.05 -31.67 3.56
CA SER A 200 15.03 -31.02 4.39
C SER A 200 13.85 -30.44 3.56
N GLY A 201 13.79 -30.78 2.26
CA GLY A 201 12.74 -30.31 1.35
C GLY A 201 13.01 -28.92 0.75
N GLU A 202 14.17 -28.33 0.99
CA GLU A 202 14.56 -27.04 0.40
C GLU A 202 14.84 -27.16 -1.09
N LEU A 203 14.45 -26.14 -1.86
CA LEU A 203 14.70 -26.07 -3.28
C LEU A 203 16.14 -25.64 -3.57
N GLY A 204 16.78 -26.31 -4.53
CA GLY A 204 18.17 -26.03 -4.89
C GLY A 204 18.55 -26.55 -6.25
N VAL A 205 19.85 -26.47 -6.55
CA VAL A 205 20.48 -27.05 -7.74
C VAL A 205 21.73 -27.81 -7.36
N LYS A 206 22.11 -28.78 -8.19
CA LYS A 206 23.40 -29.48 -8.02
C LYS A 206 24.48 -28.74 -8.81
N VAL A 207 25.59 -28.45 -8.12
CA VAL A 207 26.74 -27.74 -8.68
C VAL A 207 27.99 -28.58 -8.53
N ILE A 208 29.02 -28.27 -9.30
CA ILE A 208 30.32 -28.95 -9.25
C ILE A 208 31.30 -28.04 -8.49
N GLY A 209 31.80 -28.51 -7.37
CA GLY A 209 32.84 -27.84 -6.56
C GLY A 209 34.21 -27.87 -7.25
N SER A 210 35.19 -27.14 -6.67
CA SER A 210 36.54 -27.01 -7.20
C SER A 210 37.31 -28.34 -7.25
N ASP A 211 36.92 -29.33 -6.47
CA ASP A 211 37.46 -30.66 -6.35
C ASP A 211 36.71 -31.71 -7.22
N ASN A 212 35.86 -31.26 -8.12
CA ASN A 212 34.97 -32.07 -8.95
C ASN A 212 33.95 -32.89 -8.15
N THR A 213 33.63 -32.49 -6.92
CA THR A 213 32.52 -33.08 -6.16
C THR A 213 31.20 -32.37 -6.38
N VAL A 214 30.14 -33.15 -6.41
CA VAL A 214 28.75 -32.63 -6.47
C VAL A 214 28.37 -32.02 -5.16
N GLN A 215 27.85 -30.80 -5.19
CA GLN A 215 27.34 -30.10 -4.03
C GLN A 215 25.88 -29.68 -4.29
N PHE A 216 25.03 -29.75 -3.26
CA PHE A 216 23.71 -29.14 -3.30
C PHE A 216 23.81 -27.69 -2.86
N LYS A 217 23.28 -26.79 -3.66
CA LYS A 217 23.15 -25.38 -3.29
C LYS A 217 21.70 -24.96 -3.23
N LYS A 218 21.28 -24.51 -2.08
CA LYS A 218 19.96 -23.89 -1.89
C LYS A 218 19.87 -22.65 -2.74
N ILE A 219 18.72 -22.45 -3.36
CA ILE A 219 18.39 -21.27 -4.15
C ILE A 219 17.10 -20.64 -3.62
N ASN A 220 16.94 -19.34 -3.89
CA ASN A 220 15.67 -18.65 -3.71
C ASN A 220 15.13 -18.28 -5.08
N VAL A 221 13.87 -18.62 -5.34
CA VAL A 221 13.18 -18.27 -6.57
C VAL A 221 12.75 -16.81 -6.49
N ILE A 222 13.14 -16.01 -7.49
CA ILE A 222 12.79 -14.59 -7.61
C ILE A 222 11.64 -14.43 -8.60
N GLU A 223 11.69 -15.17 -9.71
CA GLU A 223 10.67 -15.13 -10.75
C GLU A 223 10.51 -16.54 -11.32
N ASP A 224 9.28 -16.97 -11.52
CA ASP A 224 8.91 -18.25 -12.13
C ASP A 224 8.05 -17.99 -13.37
N THR A 225 8.53 -18.43 -14.51
CA THR A 225 7.83 -18.34 -15.78
C THR A 225 7.69 -19.73 -16.41
N SER A 226 6.88 -19.86 -17.47
CA SER A 226 6.74 -21.11 -18.22
C SER A 226 8.04 -21.64 -18.81
N ASP A 227 8.98 -20.75 -19.15
CA ASP A 227 10.18 -21.09 -19.92
C ASP A 227 11.45 -21.12 -19.07
N TYR A 228 11.49 -20.36 -17.98
CA TYR A 228 12.67 -20.24 -17.13
C TYR A 228 12.30 -19.79 -15.70
N MET A 229 13.24 -19.96 -14.80
CA MET A 229 13.21 -19.36 -13.46
C MET A 229 14.41 -18.43 -13.28
N LEU A 230 14.19 -17.30 -12.62
CA LEU A 230 15.27 -16.46 -12.07
C LEU A 230 15.47 -16.84 -10.63
N VAL A 231 16.69 -17.22 -10.28
CA VAL A 231 17.03 -17.69 -8.92
C VAL A 231 18.27 -16.97 -8.39
N SER A 232 18.29 -16.74 -7.09
CA SER A 232 19.45 -16.25 -6.35
C SER A 232 20.07 -17.35 -5.47
N GLY A 233 21.20 -17.05 -4.80
CA GLY A 233 21.91 -18.01 -3.95
C GLY A 233 23.10 -18.68 -4.63
N LEU A 234 23.37 -18.36 -5.90
CA LEU A 234 24.49 -18.89 -6.65
C LEU A 234 25.58 -17.84 -6.85
N SER A 235 26.83 -18.26 -6.92
CA SER A 235 27.98 -17.39 -7.21
C SER A 235 27.99 -16.97 -8.68
N GLN A 236 28.68 -15.89 -9.03
CA GLN A 236 28.70 -15.33 -10.38
C GLN A 236 29.12 -16.34 -11.45
N LYS A 237 30.03 -17.26 -11.14
CA LYS A 237 30.54 -18.33 -12.02
C LYS A 237 30.33 -19.69 -11.38
N GLU A 238 29.07 -20.09 -11.23
CA GLU A 238 28.74 -21.41 -10.69
C GLU A 238 28.66 -22.44 -11.83
N LYS A 239 29.22 -23.63 -11.62
CA LYS A 239 29.09 -24.75 -12.55
C LYS A 239 27.90 -25.61 -12.18
N ILE A 240 26.76 -25.37 -12.81
CA ILE A 240 25.51 -26.07 -12.51
C ILE A 240 25.41 -27.32 -13.39
N ILE A 241 25.01 -28.44 -12.79
CA ILE A 241 24.75 -29.68 -13.52
C ILE A 241 23.38 -29.52 -14.19
N ILE A 242 23.39 -29.47 -15.55
CA ILE A 242 22.18 -29.28 -16.36
C ILE A 242 21.63 -30.58 -16.97
N VAL A 243 22.44 -31.63 -17.02
CA VAL A 243 22.07 -32.96 -17.49
C VAL A 243 22.63 -34.02 -16.56
N GLY A 244 21.83 -35.03 -16.23
CA GLY A 244 22.25 -36.12 -15.36
C GLY A 244 22.18 -35.83 -13.85
N GLN A 245 21.59 -34.73 -13.46
CA GLN A 245 21.47 -34.33 -12.03
C GLN A 245 20.71 -35.36 -11.16
N GLN A 246 19.83 -36.17 -11.75
CA GLN A 246 19.13 -37.25 -11.06
C GLN A 246 20.00 -38.47 -10.74
N TYR A 247 21.14 -38.65 -11.42
CA TYR A 247 22.00 -39.81 -11.30
C TYR A 247 23.20 -39.61 -10.38
N VAL A 248 23.40 -38.38 -9.87
CA VAL A 248 24.52 -38.03 -8.99
C VAL A 248 24.06 -37.55 -7.64
N SER A 249 24.81 -37.88 -6.60
CA SER A 249 24.51 -37.49 -5.22
C SER A 249 25.53 -36.48 -4.71
N ALA A 250 25.12 -35.65 -3.70
CA ALA A 250 26.03 -34.72 -3.03
C ALA A 250 27.22 -35.51 -2.42
N GLY A 251 28.44 -34.99 -2.62
CA GLY A 251 29.68 -35.63 -2.21
C GLY A 251 30.31 -36.59 -3.25
N GLU A 252 29.59 -36.92 -4.33
CA GLU A 252 30.10 -37.78 -5.38
C GLU A 252 31.08 -37.04 -6.29
N LYS A 253 32.19 -37.69 -6.70
CA LYS A 253 33.10 -37.15 -7.70
C LYS A 253 32.59 -37.43 -9.09
N VAL A 254 32.58 -36.41 -9.93
CA VAL A 254 32.10 -36.50 -11.31
C VAL A 254 33.16 -36.04 -12.29
N ASN A 255 33.17 -36.67 -13.43
CA ASN A 255 33.92 -36.20 -14.62
C ASN A 255 32.86 -35.55 -15.55
N TYR A 256 33.13 -34.33 -15.99
CA TYR A 256 32.24 -33.58 -16.88
C TYR A 256 33.05 -33.08 -18.10
N ASN A 257 32.39 -33.01 -19.23
CA ASN A 257 32.91 -32.46 -20.46
C ASN A 257 32.41 -31.04 -20.70
#